data_83c69d4475b7ebba25457ac4c0af9661
#
_entry.id   83c69d4475b7ebba25457ac4c0af9661
#
_cell.length_a   1.000
_cell.length_b   1.000
_cell.length_c   1.000
_cell.angle_alpha   90.00
_cell.angle_beta   90.00
_cell.angle_gamma   90.00
#
_symmetry.space_group_name_H-M   'P 1'
#
loop_
_entity.id
_entity.type
_entity.pdbx_description
1 polymer ?
#
loop_
_entity_poly.entity_id
_entity_poly.type
_entity_poly.pdbx_seq_one_letter_code
_entity_poly.pdbx_strand_id
1 'polypeptide(L)'
;MDTFKEKFRIRYHLSETDVVTLLSHMKEVYFKKKEVIVREGSRNTNLYLIKKGIWRAHYLKDGIDTTIWFALEGEAAFSIWGYADN
;
A
#
# COMPACT_ATOMS: atom_id res chain seq x y z
N MET A 1 -9.24 -5.01 18.52
CA MET A 1 -8.96 -4.83 17.09
C MET A 1 -7.53 -5.26 16.79
N ASP A 2 -7.27 -5.90 15.66
CA ASP A 2 -5.92 -6.33 15.29
C ASP A 2 -4.97 -5.15 15.18
N THR A 3 -3.68 -5.43 15.37
CA THR A 3 -2.65 -4.38 15.37
C THR A 3 -2.66 -3.52 14.11
N PHE A 4 -2.74 -4.13 12.92
CA PHE A 4 -2.73 -3.35 11.68
C PHE A 4 -4.00 -2.51 11.52
N LYS A 5 -5.14 -3.01 11.99
CA LYS A 5 -6.41 -2.28 11.94
C LYS A 5 -6.37 -1.06 12.87
N GLU A 6 -5.80 -1.22 14.05
CA GLU A 6 -5.67 -0.13 15.00
C GLU A 6 -4.71 0.95 14.48
N LYS A 7 -3.58 0.54 13.91
CA LYS A 7 -2.64 1.47 13.27
C LYS A 7 -3.29 2.21 12.12
N PHE A 8 -4.05 1.53 11.30
CA PHE A 8 -4.78 2.12 10.19
C PHE A 8 -5.81 3.13 10.68
N ARG A 9 -6.58 2.75 11.69
CA ARG A 9 -7.60 3.62 12.28
C ARG A 9 -6.99 4.92 12.81
N ILE A 10 -5.93 4.80 13.58
CA ILE A 10 -5.27 5.97 14.21
C ILE A 10 -4.64 6.86 13.15
N ARG A 11 -3.92 6.28 12.20
CA ARG A 11 -3.19 7.06 11.20
C ARG A 11 -4.10 7.92 10.33
N TYR A 12 -5.26 7.39 9.95
CA TYR A 12 -6.18 8.10 9.05
C TYR A 12 -7.41 8.66 9.77
N HIS A 13 -7.39 8.69 11.10
CA HIS A 13 -8.46 9.27 11.93
C HIS A 13 -9.83 8.66 11.64
N LEU A 14 -9.89 7.35 11.53
CA LEU A 14 -11.10 6.62 11.23
C LEU A 14 -11.78 6.11 12.51
N SER A 15 -13.10 5.92 12.45
CA SER A 15 -13.83 5.23 13.51
C SER A 15 -13.70 3.71 13.32
N GLU A 16 -14.03 2.94 14.36
CA GLU A 16 -14.06 1.48 14.24
C GLU A 16 -15.03 1.03 13.15
N THR A 17 -16.19 1.69 13.05
CA THR A 17 -17.17 1.40 12.01
C THR A 17 -16.61 1.65 10.62
N ASP A 18 -15.88 2.75 10.43
CA ASP A 18 -15.24 3.07 9.16
C ASP A 18 -14.26 1.98 8.74
N VAL A 19 -13.43 1.51 9.68
CA VAL A 19 -12.45 0.46 9.40
C VAL A 19 -13.15 -0.83 8.99
N VAL A 20 -14.18 -1.24 9.72
CA VAL A 20 -14.95 -2.45 9.40
C VAL A 20 -15.57 -2.34 8.01
N THR A 21 -16.17 -1.20 7.70
CA THR A 21 -16.82 -0.97 6.41
C THR A 21 -15.81 -1.03 5.26
N LEU A 22 -14.68 -0.34 5.40
CA LEU A 22 -13.64 -0.34 4.36
C LEU A 22 -13.07 -1.73 4.14
N LEU A 23 -12.73 -2.44 5.20
CA LEU A 23 -12.14 -3.77 5.09
C LEU A 23 -13.12 -4.81 4.53
N SER A 24 -14.43 -4.59 4.70
CA SER A 24 -15.43 -5.50 4.14
C SER A 24 -15.43 -5.51 2.60
N HIS A 25 -14.92 -4.46 1.98
CA HIS A 25 -14.81 -4.33 0.52
C HIS A 25 -13.44 -4.74 -0.01
N MET A 26 -12.54 -5.21 0.85
CA MET A 26 -11.18 -5.57 0.49
C MET A 26 -10.97 -7.07 0.63
N LYS A 27 -10.09 -7.62 -0.16
CA LYS A 27 -9.68 -9.01 -0.02
C LYS A 27 -8.20 -9.08 0.32
N GLU A 28 -7.83 -10.10 1.08
CA GLU A 28 -6.46 -10.32 1.47
C GLU A 28 -5.69 -10.99 0.34
N VAL A 29 -4.52 -10.44 0.04
CA VAL A 29 -3.61 -11.01 -0.97
C VAL A 29 -2.22 -11.09 -0.37
N TYR A 30 -1.41 -12.00 -0.90
CA TYR A 30 -0.07 -12.25 -0.41
C TYR A 30 0.94 -12.03 -1.53
N PHE A 31 2.05 -11.38 -1.19
CA PHE A 31 3.16 -11.18 -2.11
C PHE A 31 4.42 -11.76 -1.50
N LYS A 32 5.25 -12.36 -2.34
CA LYS A 32 6.52 -12.91 -1.91
C LYS A 32 7.52 -11.79 -1.64
N LYS A 33 8.50 -12.06 -0.78
CA LYS A 33 9.60 -11.13 -0.53
C LYS A 33 10.27 -10.77 -1.86
N LYS A 34 10.52 -9.48 -2.08
CA LYS A 34 11.14 -8.93 -3.28
C LYS A 34 10.29 -9.06 -4.55
N GLU A 35 9.04 -9.49 -4.44
CA GLU A 35 8.13 -9.50 -5.57
C GLU A 35 7.80 -8.06 -5.98
N VAL A 36 7.81 -7.78 -7.28
CA VAL A 36 7.39 -6.46 -7.79
C VAL A 36 5.87 -6.46 -7.92
N ILE A 37 5.21 -5.64 -7.10
CA ILE A 37 3.75 -5.57 -7.06
C ILE A 37 3.22 -4.67 -8.16
N VAL A 38 3.86 -3.51 -8.36
CA VAL A 38 3.52 -2.55 -9.41
C VAL A 38 4.79 -2.16 -10.15
N ARG A 39 4.79 -2.32 -11.47
CA ARG A 39 5.94 -1.94 -12.30
C ARG A 39 5.81 -0.51 -12.76
N GLU A 40 6.95 0.17 -12.93
CA GLU A 40 6.99 1.52 -13.48
C GLU A 40 6.32 1.53 -14.85
N GLY A 41 5.48 2.54 -15.07
CA GLY A 41 4.76 2.71 -16.34
C GLY A 41 3.52 1.84 -16.49
N SER A 42 3.31 0.86 -15.62
CA SER A 42 2.10 0.04 -15.65
C SER A 42 0.94 0.77 -15.00
N ARG A 43 -0.26 0.54 -15.50
CA ARG A 43 -1.46 1.12 -14.90
C ARG A 43 -1.98 0.19 -13.82
N ASN A 44 -2.02 0.69 -12.58
CA ASN A 44 -2.57 -0.05 -11.45
C ASN A 44 -3.38 0.91 -10.59
N THR A 45 -4.69 0.70 -10.53
CA THR A 45 -5.61 1.56 -9.78
C THR A 45 -5.98 0.99 -8.42
N ASN A 46 -5.33 -0.10 -7.99
CA ASN A 46 -5.61 -0.71 -6.69
C ASN A 46 -5.07 0.13 -5.56
N LEU A 47 -5.81 0.15 -4.47
CA LEU A 47 -5.35 0.68 -3.20
C LEU A 47 -5.07 -0.52 -2.29
N TYR A 48 -3.89 -0.53 -1.69
CA TYR A 48 -3.46 -1.60 -0.80
C TYR A 48 -3.38 -1.10 0.63
N LEU A 49 -3.78 -1.93 1.57
CA LEU A 49 -3.57 -1.70 2.99
C LEU A 49 -2.58 -2.74 3.49
N ILE A 50 -1.48 -2.29 4.08
CA ILE A 50 -0.43 -3.19 4.53
C ILE A 50 -0.85 -3.86 5.83
N LYS A 51 -1.16 -5.15 5.75
CA LYS A 51 -1.51 -5.94 6.92
C LYS A 51 -0.28 -6.40 7.67
N LYS A 52 0.78 -6.76 6.94
CA LYS A 52 2.03 -7.24 7.52
C LYS A 52 3.16 -6.99 6.55
N GLY A 53 4.29 -6.55 7.05
CA GLY A 53 5.49 -6.34 6.27
C GLY A 53 5.75 -4.88 5.96
N ILE A 54 6.71 -4.66 5.07
CA ILE A 54 7.13 -3.34 4.63
C ILE A 54 7.20 -3.35 3.11
N TRP A 55 6.57 -2.37 2.49
CA TRP A 55 6.64 -2.16 1.05
C TRP A 55 7.54 -0.99 0.74
N ARG A 56 8.24 -1.07 -0.36
CA ARG A 56 9.16 -0.04 -0.81
C ARG A 56 8.79 0.40 -2.22
N ALA A 57 8.64 1.70 -2.40
CA ALA A 57 8.54 2.27 -3.74
C ALA A 57 9.93 2.73 -4.17
N HIS A 58 10.35 2.32 -5.35
CA HIS A 58 11.68 2.65 -5.85
C HIS A 58 11.67 2.81 -7.38
N TYR A 59 12.72 3.42 -7.89
CA TYR A 59 12.94 3.57 -9.32
C TYR A 59 14.42 3.53 -9.61
N LEU A 60 14.76 3.32 -10.87
CA LEU A 60 16.17 3.37 -11.31
C LEU A 60 16.47 4.78 -11.81
N LYS A 61 17.49 5.40 -11.22
CA LYS A 61 18.00 6.69 -11.63
C LYS A 61 19.45 6.50 -12.04
N ASP A 62 19.73 6.68 -13.32
CA ASP A 62 21.08 6.46 -13.88
C ASP A 62 21.62 5.06 -13.52
N GLY A 63 20.73 4.05 -13.55
CA GLY A 63 21.09 2.69 -13.23
C GLY A 63 21.18 2.39 -11.73
N ILE A 64 20.91 3.38 -10.87
CA ILE A 64 20.98 3.23 -9.42
C ILE A 64 19.55 3.08 -8.85
N ASP A 65 19.34 2.02 -8.07
CA ASP A 65 18.07 1.79 -7.38
C ASP A 65 17.87 2.85 -6.29
N THR A 66 16.87 3.69 -6.46
CA THR A 66 16.59 4.80 -5.56
C THR A 66 15.23 4.61 -4.90
N THR A 67 15.22 4.58 -3.57
CA THR A 67 13.98 4.45 -2.81
C THR A 67 13.27 5.81 -2.72
N ILE A 68 11.96 5.82 -3.03
CA ILE A 68 11.12 7.02 -2.95
C ILE A 68 10.44 7.09 -1.59
N TRP A 69 9.82 5.98 -1.16
CA TRP A 69 9.12 5.91 0.12
C TRP A 69 8.93 4.47 0.56
N PHE A 70 8.57 4.31 1.84
CA PHE A 70 8.18 3.03 2.42
C PHE A 70 6.73 3.09 2.89
N ALA A 71 6.05 1.97 2.82
CA ALA A 71 4.75 1.79 3.44
C ALA A 71 4.86 0.69 4.48
N LEU A 72 4.40 0.98 5.68
CA LEU A 72 4.50 0.09 6.85
C LEU A 72 3.14 -0.50 7.19
N GLU A 73 3.14 -1.43 8.15
CA GLU A 73 1.91 -2.03 8.67
C GLU A 73 0.90 -0.96 9.07
N GLY A 74 -0.34 -1.12 8.61
CA GLY A 74 -1.42 -0.16 8.87
C GLY A 74 -1.46 1.02 7.92
N GLU A 75 -0.49 1.15 7.02
CA GLU A 75 -0.47 2.24 6.05
C GLU A 75 -1.05 1.81 4.72
N ALA A 76 -1.66 2.76 4.01
CA ALA A 76 -2.18 2.54 2.68
C ALA A 76 -1.08 2.80 1.64
N ALA A 77 -1.11 2.04 0.57
CA ALA A 77 -0.16 2.19 -0.54
C ALA A 77 -0.91 2.15 -1.87
N PHE A 78 -0.51 2.98 -2.80
CA PHE A 78 -1.09 3.00 -4.14
C PHE A 78 -0.06 3.47 -5.15
N SER A 79 -0.34 3.19 -6.44
CA SER A 79 0.55 3.59 -7.52
C SER A 79 0.09 4.93 -8.10
N ILE A 80 1.00 5.89 -8.17
CA ILE A 80 0.72 7.17 -8.82
C ILE A 80 0.50 7.00 -10.32
N TRP A 81 1.08 5.97 -10.92
CA TRP A 81 0.88 5.67 -12.34
C TRP A 81 -0.57 5.36 -12.67
N GLY A 82 -1.28 4.70 -11.74
CA GLY A 82 -2.69 4.38 -11.92
C GLY A 82 -3.62 5.56 -11.76
N TYR A 83 -3.26 6.54 -10.94
CA TYR A 83 -4.12 7.67 -10.59
C TYR A 83 -3.73 8.98 -11.26
N ALA A 84 -2.49 9.14 -11.67
CA ALA A 84 -1.99 10.36 -12.29
C ALA A 84 -2.04 10.35 -13.80
N ASP A 85 -2.14 9.19 -14.41
CA ASP A 85 -2.15 9.02 -15.86
C ASP A 85 -3.58 9.05 -16.39
N ASN A 86 -4.02 10.21 -16.78
CA ASN A 86 -5.34 10.37 -17.36
C ASN A 86 -5.24 11.10 -18.68
#